data_065babb6fdfe8a530ee4dd625d1951da
#
_entry.id   065babb6fdfe8a530ee4dd625d1951da
#
_cell.length_a   1.000
_cell.length_b   1.000
_cell.length_c   1.000
_cell.angle_alpha   90.00
_cell.angle_beta   90.00
_cell.angle_gamma   90.00
#
_symmetry.space_group_name_H-M   'P 1'
#
loop_
_entity.id
_entity.type
_entity.pdbx_description
1 polymer ?
#
loop_
_entity_poly.entity_id
_entity_poly.type
_entity_poly.pdbx_seq_one_letter_code
_entity_poly.pdbx_strand_id
1 'polypeptide(L)'
;MNLALWAAKTGLDAQNTQMSVIANNLANANTTGYKSSRAAFQDLVYQNIQQVGAQSTQNTQYSTGLSLGTGVKIAATEKNYLQGSLLQTGNSLDMSVSGQGFFQITMPDGSLAYTRDGSFSLDSQGNVVNASGYPISPAITVPITAQSVTIGSDGTVTMTKIGRAHV
;
A
#
# COMPACT_ATOMS: atom_id res chain seq x y z
N MET A 1 19.26 14.41 31.44
CA MET A 1 18.77 13.06 31.07
C MET A 1 19.93 12.28 30.46
N ASN A 2 20.02 10.99 30.77
CA ASN A 2 21.12 10.18 30.22
C ASN A 2 20.89 9.94 28.74
N LEU A 3 21.80 10.33 27.86
CA LEU A 3 21.72 10.21 26.41
C LEU A 3 21.46 8.74 25.98
N ALA A 4 22.08 7.80 26.70
CA ALA A 4 21.89 6.38 26.44
C ALA A 4 20.45 5.91 26.66
N LEU A 5 19.78 6.41 27.72
CA LEU A 5 18.36 6.08 27.98
C LEU A 5 17.44 6.68 26.90
N TRP A 6 17.78 7.87 26.42
CA TRP A 6 17.03 8.48 25.32
C TRP A 6 17.17 7.70 24.02
N ALA A 7 18.40 7.32 23.65
CA ALA A 7 18.65 6.50 22.48
C ALA A 7 17.97 5.13 22.59
N ALA A 8 18.00 4.49 23.78
CA ALA A 8 17.29 3.24 24.02
C ALA A 8 15.77 3.39 23.88
N LYS A 9 15.20 4.47 24.43
CA LYS A 9 13.76 4.76 24.29
C LYS A 9 13.36 4.92 22.83
N THR A 10 14.08 5.75 22.07
CA THR A 10 13.77 5.98 20.65
C THR A 10 13.93 4.70 19.81
N GLY A 11 14.90 3.85 20.14
CA GLY A 11 15.07 2.54 19.53
C GLY A 11 13.91 1.61 19.79
N LEU A 12 13.38 1.56 21.04
CA LEU A 12 12.20 0.77 21.37
C LEU A 12 10.95 1.30 20.66
N ASP A 13 10.75 2.61 20.61
CA ASP A 13 9.63 3.21 19.89
C ASP A 13 9.66 2.88 18.40
N ALA A 14 10.86 2.89 17.80
CA ALA A 14 11.08 2.50 16.42
C ALA A 14 10.74 1.01 16.18
N GLN A 15 11.19 0.11 17.07
CA GLN A 15 10.87 -1.32 16.99
C GLN A 15 9.38 -1.59 17.16
N ASN A 16 8.71 -0.91 18.08
CA ASN A 16 7.26 -1.03 18.26
C ASN A 16 6.50 -0.60 17.00
N THR A 17 6.93 0.49 16.36
CA THR A 17 6.33 0.94 15.10
C THR A 17 6.56 -0.08 14.00
N GLN A 18 7.77 -0.61 13.87
CA GLN A 18 8.07 -1.63 12.88
C GLN A 18 7.23 -2.89 13.09
N MET A 19 7.08 -3.35 14.34
CA MET A 19 6.21 -4.47 14.67
C MET A 19 4.75 -4.20 14.31
N SER A 20 4.25 -2.99 14.57
CA SER A 20 2.89 -2.60 14.19
C SER A 20 2.67 -2.64 12.67
N VAL A 21 3.65 -2.16 11.89
CA VAL A 21 3.60 -2.21 10.43
C VAL A 21 3.63 -3.67 9.93
N ILE A 22 4.49 -4.51 10.48
CA ILE A 22 4.57 -5.94 10.13
C ILE A 22 3.27 -6.65 10.49
N ALA A 23 2.71 -6.41 11.67
CA ALA A 23 1.44 -6.99 12.11
C ALA A 23 0.29 -6.60 11.17
N ASN A 24 0.23 -5.33 10.75
CA ASN A 24 -0.75 -4.86 9.78
C ASN A 24 -0.57 -5.54 8.41
N ASN A 25 0.66 -5.66 7.91
CA ASN A 25 0.95 -6.36 6.66
C ASN A 25 0.53 -7.84 6.74
N LEU A 26 0.79 -8.50 7.87
CA LEU A 26 0.43 -9.90 8.10
C LEU A 26 -1.10 -10.08 8.17
N ALA A 27 -1.79 -9.19 8.89
CA ALA A 27 -3.25 -9.22 9.00
C ALA A 27 -3.92 -9.08 7.63
N ASN A 28 -3.31 -8.31 6.73
CA ASN A 28 -3.82 -8.04 5.38
C ASN A 28 -3.16 -8.89 4.28
N ALA A 29 -2.41 -9.94 4.64
CA ALA A 29 -1.71 -10.77 3.66
C ALA A 29 -2.66 -11.42 2.63
N ASN A 30 -3.89 -11.74 3.03
CA ASN A 30 -4.93 -12.32 2.19
C ASN A 30 -5.94 -11.29 1.66
N THR A 31 -5.74 -10.00 1.91
CA THR A 31 -6.62 -8.95 1.42
C THR A 31 -6.30 -8.64 -0.04
N THR A 32 -7.29 -8.79 -0.92
CA THR A 32 -7.14 -8.50 -2.36
C THR A 32 -6.78 -7.04 -2.58
N GLY A 33 -5.78 -6.80 -3.43
CA GLY A 33 -5.34 -5.43 -3.75
C GLY A 33 -4.57 -4.71 -2.64
N TYR A 34 -4.30 -5.36 -1.49
CA TYR A 34 -3.51 -4.77 -0.42
C TYR A 34 -2.08 -4.46 -0.87
N LYS A 35 -1.58 -3.31 -0.48
CA LYS A 35 -0.19 -2.90 -0.69
C LYS A 35 0.52 -2.79 0.64
N SER A 36 1.54 -3.62 0.84
CA SER A 36 2.32 -3.66 2.07
C SER A 36 3.00 -2.32 2.34
N SER A 37 3.14 -1.99 3.60
CA SER A 37 3.85 -0.80 4.05
C SER A 37 5.17 -1.20 4.71
N ARG A 38 6.14 -0.30 4.66
CA ARG A 38 7.38 -0.40 5.43
C ARG A 38 7.60 0.87 6.23
N ALA A 39 8.19 0.76 7.41
CA ALA A 39 8.63 1.91 8.18
C ALA A 39 9.99 2.38 7.67
N ALA A 40 10.13 3.67 7.44
CA ALA A 40 11.39 4.33 7.14
C ALA A 40 11.89 5.04 8.40
N PHE A 41 13.14 4.81 8.76
CA PHE A 41 13.78 5.39 9.93
C PHE A 41 14.88 6.34 9.49
N GLN A 42 15.15 7.32 10.33
CA GLN A 42 16.24 8.26 10.16
C GLN A 42 16.97 8.39 11.48
N ASP A 43 18.29 8.42 11.42
CA ASP A 43 19.14 8.71 12.56
C ASP A 43 18.95 10.15 13.04
N LEU A 44 19.22 10.38 14.32
CA LEU A 44 19.26 11.69 14.93
C LEU A 44 20.69 12.23 14.94
N VAL A 45 20.83 13.52 15.17
CA VAL A 45 22.10 14.24 15.18
C VAL A 45 23.11 13.57 16.11
N TYR A 46 24.37 13.48 15.66
CA TYR A 46 25.48 12.98 16.48
C TYR A 46 25.98 14.06 17.39
N GLN A 47 26.26 13.71 18.64
CA GLN A 47 26.93 14.57 19.59
C GLN A 47 28.44 14.28 19.58
N ASN A 48 29.25 15.25 19.20
CA ASN A 48 30.70 15.15 19.25
C ASN A 48 31.15 15.39 20.67
N ILE A 49 31.67 14.35 21.35
CA ILE A 49 32.25 14.43 22.69
C ILE A 49 33.72 14.78 22.58
N GLN A 50 34.40 14.29 21.54
CA GLN A 50 35.81 14.50 21.33
C GLN A 50 36.07 14.77 19.85
N GLN A 51 36.76 15.85 19.57
CA GLN A 51 37.10 16.28 18.22
C GLN A 51 38.41 15.66 17.78
N VAL A 52 38.52 15.26 16.51
CA VAL A 52 39.78 14.83 15.90
C VAL A 52 40.79 15.96 16.00
N GLY A 53 42.01 15.67 16.43
CA GLY A 53 43.07 16.66 16.59
C GLY A 53 43.00 17.48 17.88
N ALA A 54 42.03 17.21 18.79
CA ALA A 54 42.04 17.84 20.10
C ALA A 54 43.26 17.38 20.91
N GLN A 55 43.84 18.30 21.70
CA GLN A 55 45.00 18.00 22.54
C GLN A 55 44.64 17.03 23.67
N SER A 56 45.32 15.90 23.73
CA SER A 56 45.21 14.91 24.80
C SER A 56 46.15 15.24 25.95
N THR A 57 47.35 15.76 25.60
CA THR A 57 48.36 16.29 26.54
C THR A 57 49.11 17.44 25.86
N GLN A 58 50.05 18.07 26.55
CA GLN A 58 50.85 19.18 26.01
C GLN A 58 51.52 18.87 24.64
N ASN A 59 51.78 17.57 24.34
CA ASN A 59 52.51 17.17 23.13
C ASN A 59 51.83 16.05 22.33
N THR A 60 50.61 15.66 22.67
CA THR A 60 49.87 14.58 21.96
C THR A 60 48.47 15.02 21.61
N GLN A 61 48.01 14.60 20.42
CA GLN A 61 46.68 14.86 19.91
C GLN A 61 45.91 13.53 19.67
N TYR A 62 44.63 13.58 19.85
CA TYR A 62 43.76 12.43 19.52
C TYR A 62 43.72 12.20 18.01
N SER A 63 44.08 11.01 17.57
CA SER A 63 44.03 10.61 16.16
C SER A 63 42.62 10.36 15.66
N THR A 64 41.69 10.06 16.58
CA THR A 64 40.27 9.76 16.27
C THR A 64 39.33 10.56 17.16
N GLY A 65 38.21 11.02 16.61
CA GLY A 65 37.13 11.68 17.35
C GLY A 65 36.18 10.67 17.98
N LEU A 66 35.42 11.12 18.99
CA LEU A 66 34.32 10.36 19.59
C LEU A 66 33.01 11.12 19.35
N SER A 67 32.15 10.57 18.50
CA SER A 67 30.79 11.06 18.29
C SER A 67 29.77 9.98 18.66
N LEU A 68 28.79 10.37 19.46
CA LEU A 68 27.70 9.50 19.90
C LEU A 68 26.41 9.90 19.20
N GLY A 69 25.72 8.92 18.60
CA GLY A 69 24.37 9.11 18.05
C GLY A 69 23.34 9.31 19.16
N THR A 70 22.37 10.19 18.93
CA THR A 70 21.31 10.50 19.91
C THR A 70 20.08 9.62 19.75
N GLY A 71 20.08 8.68 18.82
CA GLY A 71 18.99 7.72 18.60
C GLY A 71 18.42 7.78 17.19
N VAL A 72 17.18 7.32 17.04
CA VAL A 72 16.46 7.17 15.79
C VAL A 72 15.10 7.84 15.87
N LYS A 73 14.60 8.33 14.73
CA LYS A 73 13.20 8.77 14.58
C LYS A 73 12.53 8.03 13.43
N ILE A 74 11.22 7.90 13.53
CA ILE A 74 10.36 7.42 12.46
C ILE A 74 10.20 8.58 11.48
N ALA A 75 10.63 8.39 10.23
CA ALA A 75 10.53 9.41 9.20
C ALA A 75 9.20 9.32 8.44
N ALA A 76 8.81 8.10 8.03
CA ALA A 76 7.59 7.87 7.27
C ALA A 76 7.19 6.40 7.28
N THR A 77 5.99 6.11 6.79
CA THR A 77 5.59 4.79 6.33
C THR A 77 5.39 4.84 4.82
N GLU A 78 6.11 4.00 4.09
CA GLU A 78 6.07 3.94 2.63
C GLU A 78 5.28 2.73 2.18
N LYS A 79 4.39 2.91 1.19
CA LYS A 79 3.68 1.80 0.56
C LYS A 79 4.49 1.22 -0.59
N ASN A 80 4.52 -0.10 -0.66
CA ASN A 80 5.13 -0.84 -1.77
C ASN A 80 4.07 -1.13 -2.84
N TYR A 81 4.21 -0.52 -4.02
CA TYR A 81 3.28 -0.67 -5.12
C TYR A 81 3.66 -1.77 -6.12
N LEU A 82 4.65 -2.60 -5.82
CA LEU A 82 5.01 -3.72 -6.67
C LEU A 82 3.81 -4.63 -6.94
N GLN A 83 3.78 -5.22 -8.15
CA GLN A 83 2.77 -6.20 -8.54
C GLN A 83 2.93 -7.46 -7.69
N GLY A 84 1.85 -7.90 -7.04
CA GLY A 84 1.77 -9.19 -6.37
C GLY A 84 1.44 -10.33 -7.32
N SER A 85 1.38 -11.54 -6.80
CA SER A 85 0.92 -12.71 -7.55
C SER A 85 -0.54 -12.54 -7.97
N LEU A 86 -0.84 -12.89 -9.20
CA LEU A 86 -2.21 -12.94 -9.71
C LEU A 86 -2.84 -14.26 -9.30
N LEU A 87 -4.02 -14.19 -8.69
CA LEU A 87 -4.83 -15.36 -8.36
C LEU A 87 -5.94 -15.48 -9.41
N GLN A 88 -6.00 -16.63 -10.06
CA GLN A 88 -7.08 -16.93 -10.98
C GLN A 88 -8.31 -17.39 -10.18
N THR A 89 -9.38 -16.62 -10.29
CA THR A 89 -10.70 -16.96 -9.73
C THR A 89 -11.61 -17.50 -10.84
N GLY A 90 -12.71 -18.15 -10.48
CA GLY A 90 -13.70 -18.61 -11.45
C GLY A 90 -14.79 -17.55 -11.77
N ASN A 91 -14.69 -16.35 -11.23
CA ASN A 91 -15.68 -15.31 -11.39
C ASN A 91 -15.35 -14.43 -12.61
N SER A 92 -16.32 -14.24 -13.50
CA SER A 92 -16.17 -13.45 -14.73
C SER A 92 -16.05 -11.94 -14.51
N LEU A 93 -16.41 -11.46 -13.32
CA LEU A 93 -16.32 -10.04 -12.96
C LEU A 93 -15.06 -9.70 -12.17
N ASP A 94 -14.26 -10.69 -11.81
CA ASP A 94 -13.01 -10.44 -11.13
C ASP A 94 -11.98 -9.95 -12.15
N MET A 95 -11.42 -8.79 -11.87
CA MET A 95 -10.45 -8.12 -12.73
C MET A 95 -9.16 -7.84 -11.99
N SER A 96 -8.04 -7.97 -12.67
CA SER A 96 -6.76 -7.53 -12.13
C SER A 96 -6.06 -6.59 -13.09
N VAL A 97 -5.51 -5.50 -12.57
CA VAL A 97 -4.68 -4.60 -13.37
C VAL A 97 -3.28 -5.20 -13.46
N SER A 98 -2.81 -5.51 -14.67
CA SER A 98 -1.43 -5.89 -14.91
C SER A 98 -0.58 -4.65 -15.14
N GLY A 99 0.45 -4.46 -14.31
CA GLY A 99 1.29 -3.26 -14.37
C GLY A 99 0.87 -2.15 -13.39
N GLN A 100 1.18 -0.91 -13.72
CA GLN A 100 0.87 0.27 -12.90
C GLN A 100 -0.53 0.79 -13.22
N GLY A 101 -1.32 1.14 -12.20
CA GLY A 101 -2.66 1.69 -12.37
C GLY A 101 -3.58 1.33 -11.22
N PHE A 102 -4.80 1.85 -11.23
CA PHE A 102 -5.84 1.61 -10.23
C PHE A 102 -7.19 1.60 -10.92
N PHE A 103 -8.14 0.86 -10.37
CA PHE A 103 -9.53 1.02 -10.72
C PHE A 103 -10.06 2.30 -10.09
N GLN A 104 -10.85 3.03 -10.85
CA GLN A 104 -11.53 4.23 -10.39
C GLN A 104 -12.95 3.86 -9.97
N ILE A 105 -13.36 4.28 -8.78
CA ILE A 105 -14.70 4.07 -8.25
C ILE A 105 -15.30 5.41 -7.86
N THR A 106 -16.63 5.51 -7.96
CA THR A 106 -17.37 6.71 -7.56
C THR A 106 -17.89 6.54 -6.14
N MET A 107 -17.55 7.45 -5.27
CA MET A 107 -18.03 7.48 -3.88
C MET A 107 -19.46 8.06 -3.82
N PRO A 108 -20.24 7.81 -2.74
CA PRO A 108 -21.59 8.34 -2.59
C PRO A 108 -21.69 9.88 -2.61
N ASP A 109 -20.60 10.56 -2.26
CA ASP A 109 -20.48 12.02 -2.32
C ASP A 109 -20.15 12.57 -3.72
N GLY A 110 -20.04 11.68 -4.72
CA GLY A 110 -19.65 12.01 -6.09
C GLY A 110 -18.15 12.15 -6.30
N SER A 111 -17.33 12.02 -5.26
CA SER A 111 -15.87 12.04 -5.40
C SER A 111 -15.36 10.75 -6.03
N LEU A 112 -14.17 10.84 -6.66
CA LEU A 112 -13.51 9.71 -7.28
C LEU A 112 -12.48 9.13 -6.30
N ALA A 113 -12.54 7.83 -6.07
CA ALA A 113 -11.56 7.09 -5.30
C ALA A 113 -10.87 6.04 -6.18
N TYR A 114 -9.72 5.58 -5.75
CA TYR A 114 -8.89 4.64 -6.48
C TYR A 114 -8.64 3.38 -5.65
N THR A 115 -8.87 2.22 -6.27
CA THR A 115 -8.65 0.92 -5.63
C THR A 115 -7.82 0.00 -6.51
N ARG A 116 -7.13 -0.95 -5.89
CA ARG A 116 -6.47 -2.05 -6.58
C ARG A 116 -7.24 -3.36 -6.42
N ASP A 117 -8.28 -3.36 -5.59
CA ASP A 117 -9.18 -4.48 -5.45
C ASP A 117 -10.01 -4.62 -6.73
N GLY A 118 -9.95 -5.79 -7.33
CA GLY A 118 -10.65 -6.13 -8.57
C GLY A 118 -11.78 -7.12 -8.36
N SER A 119 -12.22 -7.37 -7.13
CA SER A 119 -13.38 -8.19 -6.82
C SER A 119 -14.66 -7.36 -6.99
N PHE A 120 -15.26 -7.43 -8.18
CA PHE A 120 -16.48 -6.72 -8.48
C PHE A 120 -17.68 -7.65 -8.51
N SER A 121 -18.87 -7.10 -8.22
CA SER A 121 -20.14 -7.79 -8.27
C SER A 121 -21.21 -6.93 -8.98
N LEU A 122 -22.36 -7.51 -9.30
CA LEU A 122 -23.49 -6.76 -9.83
C LEU A 122 -24.44 -6.39 -8.70
N ASP A 123 -24.91 -5.16 -8.73
CA ASP A 123 -26.01 -4.73 -7.87
C ASP A 123 -27.36 -5.16 -8.44
N SER A 124 -28.45 -4.88 -7.73
CA SER A 124 -29.83 -5.19 -8.17
C SER A 124 -30.26 -4.46 -9.47
N GLN A 125 -29.53 -3.42 -9.86
CA GLN A 125 -29.78 -2.64 -11.08
C GLN A 125 -28.86 -3.06 -12.24
N GLY A 126 -27.94 -4.00 -11.99
CA GLY A 126 -26.99 -4.48 -12.98
C GLY A 126 -25.71 -3.63 -13.09
N ASN A 127 -25.46 -2.71 -12.17
CA ASN A 127 -24.21 -1.94 -12.18
C ASN A 127 -23.08 -2.76 -11.57
N VAL A 128 -21.89 -2.61 -12.13
CA VAL A 128 -20.68 -3.22 -11.59
C VAL A 128 -20.20 -2.40 -10.39
N VAL A 129 -20.23 -3.02 -9.21
CA VAL A 129 -19.89 -2.38 -7.94
C VAL A 129 -18.81 -3.17 -7.20
N ASN A 130 -18.09 -2.51 -6.31
CA ASN A 130 -17.14 -3.17 -5.40
C ASN A 130 -17.88 -3.79 -4.20
N ALA A 131 -17.17 -4.45 -3.30
CA ALA A 131 -17.71 -5.07 -2.09
C ALA A 131 -18.43 -4.07 -1.14
N SER A 132 -18.16 -2.78 -1.25
CA SER A 132 -18.83 -1.71 -0.50
C SER A 132 -20.04 -1.11 -1.23
N GLY A 133 -20.38 -1.60 -2.44
CA GLY A 133 -21.50 -1.10 -3.23
C GLY A 133 -21.19 0.15 -4.07
N TYR A 134 -19.92 0.56 -4.18
CA TYR A 134 -19.55 1.72 -4.99
C TYR A 134 -19.35 1.34 -6.46
N PRO A 135 -19.96 2.07 -7.41
CA PRO A 135 -19.82 1.77 -8.83
C PRO A 135 -18.43 2.11 -9.37
N ILE A 136 -17.97 1.30 -10.31
CA ILE A 136 -16.76 1.58 -11.08
C ILE A 136 -16.96 2.83 -11.96
N SER A 137 -15.90 3.58 -12.21
CA SER A 137 -15.92 4.73 -13.13
C SER A 137 -15.00 4.45 -14.33
N PRO A 138 -15.50 4.57 -15.59
CA PRO A 138 -16.88 4.87 -15.99
C PRO A 138 -17.85 3.77 -15.58
N ALA A 139 -19.12 4.14 -15.31
CA ALA A 139 -20.14 3.20 -14.89
C ALA A 139 -20.40 2.14 -15.99
N ILE A 140 -20.34 0.88 -15.60
CA ILE A 140 -20.66 -0.26 -16.47
C ILE A 140 -21.95 -0.89 -15.97
N THR A 141 -22.97 -0.89 -16.83
CA THR A 141 -24.26 -1.49 -16.51
C THR A 141 -24.46 -2.74 -17.36
N VAL A 142 -24.67 -3.87 -16.71
CA VAL A 142 -24.96 -5.16 -17.35
C VAL A 142 -26.47 -5.35 -17.33
N PRO A 143 -27.16 -5.42 -18.52
CA PRO A 143 -28.59 -5.63 -18.55
C PRO A 143 -28.93 -7.03 -18.01
N ILE A 144 -30.05 -7.14 -17.30
CA ILE A 144 -30.55 -8.40 -16.69
C ILE A 144 -30.76 -9.50 -17.75
N THR A 145 -30.89 -9.11 -19.01
CA THR A 145 -31.05 -10.05 -20.15
C THR A 145 -29.70 -10.57 -20.67
N ALA A 146 -28.58 -10.17 -20.12
CA ALA A 146 -27.28 -10.69 -20.51
C ALA A 146 -27.08 -12.11 -19.95
N GLN A 147 -26.69 -13.03 -20.82
CA GLN A 147 -26.41 -14.42 -20.46
C GLN A 147 -24.98 -14.59 -19.90
N SER A 148 -24.05 -13.87 -20.45
CA SER A 148 -22.66 -13.89 -20.00
C SER A 148 -21.99 -12.53 -20.20
N VAL A 149 -21.04 -12.23 -19.31
CA VAL A 149 -20.17 -11.07 -19.40
C VAL A 149 -18.74 -11.60 -19.53
N THR A 150 -18.02 -11.09 -20.51
CA THR A 150 -16.62 -11.43 -20.72
C THR A 150 -15.82 -10.14 -20.79
N ILE A 151 -14.72 -10.08 -20.04
CA ILE A 151 -13.82 -8.93 -20.00
C ILE A 151 -12.56 -9.31 -20.75
N GLY A 152 -12.25 -8.54 -21.80
CA GLY A 152 -11.05 -8.73 -22.60
C GLY A 152 -9.79 -8.24 -21.88
N SER A 153 -8.63 -8.71 -22.32
CA SER A 153 -7.33 -8.28 -21.80
C SER A 153 -7.02 -6.80 -22.06
N ASP A 154 -7.74 -6.17 -22.96
CA ASP A 154 -7.68 -4.75 -23.32
C ASP A 154 -8.67 -3.89 -22.49
N GLY A 155 -9.43 -4.52 -21.56
CA GLY A 155 -10.45 -3.85 -20.76
C GLY A 155 -11.81 -3.69 -21.46
N THR A 156 -11.99 -4.25 -22.66
CA THR A 156 -13.30 -4.25 -23.30
C THR A 156 -14.28 -5.21 -22.60
N VAL A 157 -15.46 -4.74 -22.27
CA VAL A 157 -16.52 -5.55 -21.66
C VAL A 157 -17.50 -5.98 -22.76
N THR A 158 -17.53 -7.28 -23.02
CA THR A 158 -18.43 -7.88 -24.03
C THR A 158 -19.53 -8.63 -23.32
N MET A 159 -20.78 -8.42 -23.76
CA MET A 159 -21.97 -9.05 -23.20
C MET A 159 -22.68 -9.90 -24.29
N THR A 160 -22.97 -11.15 -23.97
CA THR A 160 -23.74 -12.02 -24.85
C THR A 160 -25.19 -11.94 -24.42
N LYS A 161 -26.07 -11.57 -25.36
CA LYS A 161 -27.52 -11.52 -25.17
C LYS A 161 -28.19 -12.59 -26.04
N ILE A 162 -29.16 -13.30 -25.50
CA ILE A 162 -29.99 -14.21 -26.30
C ILE A 162 -30.89 -13.35 -27.20
N GLY A 163 -30.61 -13.34 -28.52
CA GLY A 163 -31.50 -12.80 -29.50
C GLY A 163 -32.70 -13.75 -29.70
N ARG A 164 -33.93 -13.26 -29.58
CA ARG A 164 -35.08 -13.98 -30.15
C ARG A 164 -34.93 -13.99 -31.66
N ALA A 165 -34.76 -15.16 -32.25
CA ALA A 165 -34.99 -15.30 -33.68
C ALA A 165 -36.47 -14.95 -33.93
N HIS A 166 -36.72 -13.87 -34.66
CA HIS A 166 -38.05 -13.67 -35.28
C HIS A 166 -38.19 -14.70 -36.40
N VAL A 167 -39.07 -15.63 -36.21
CA VAL A 167 -39.68 -16.39 -37.30
C VAL A 167 -40.76 -15.56 -37.94
#